data_2e84324cd20617a49f104c6347b8e357
#
_entry.id   2e84324cd20617a49f104c6347b8e357
#
_cell.length_a   1.000
_cell.length_b   1.000
_cell.length_c   1.000
_cell.angle_alpha   90.00
_cell.angle_beta   90.00
_cell.angle_gamma   90.00
#
_symmetry.space_group_name_H-M   'P 1'
#
loop_
_entity.id
_entity.type
_entity.pdbx_description
1 polymer ?
#
loop_
_entity_poly.entity_id
_entity_poly.type
_entity_poly.pdbx_seq_one_letter_code
_entity_poly.pdbx_strand_id
1 'polypeptide(L)'
;TDNAFTIAKNLAKYLNGAKVCEKASQKGCSQYYYDIKYSRFYTGGTNTGVLWSRVYPAIILNKGATLYIVQNNYPDCYAETTYEKHDEAGRPILDENGNKIILPAVTRICGYVYFDVNGPKRPNRFGYDAYYIQISKDKVEPGIQPYLGRESLENILSGKDNFIFSDYTVGSEK
;
A
#
# COMPACT_ATOMS: atom_id res chain seq x y z
N THR A 1 1.22 17.67 -16.26
CA THR A 1 1.63 16.75 -15.18
C THR A 1 1.59 15.34 -15.72
N ASP A 2 2.71 14.62 -15.65
CA ASP A 2 2.77 13.23 -16.08
C ASP A 2 1.79 12.38 -15.27
N ASN A 3 1.07 11.48 -15.94
CA ASN A 3 0.21 10.53 -15.22
C ASN A 3 1.04 9.35 -14.68
N ALA A 4 0.47 8.57 -13.80
CA ALA A 4 1.15 7.43 -13.16
C ALA A 4 1.78 6.46 -14.18
N PHE A 5 1.19 6.27 -15.36
CA PHE A 5 1.73 5.42 -16.40
C PHE A 5 3.00 6.00 -17.05
N THR A 6 3.02 7.31 -17.30
CA THR A 6 4.22 7.99 -17.78
C THR A 6 5.35 7.90 -16.76
N ILE A 7 5.03 8.09 -15.47
CA ILE A 7 5.99 7.92 -14.37
C ILE A 7 6.55 6.49 -14.37
N ALA A 8 5.69 5.49 -14.43
CA ALA A 8 6.09 4.08 -14.46
C ALA A 8 7.01 3.76 -15.66
N LYS A 9 6.68 4.26 -16.85
CA LYS A 9 7.50 4.09 -18.05
C LYS A 9 8.87 4.76 -17.92
N ASN A 10 8.94 5.95 -17.36
CA ASN A 10 10.19 6.67 -17.17
C ASN A 10 11.06 5.97 -16.13
N LEU A 11 10.48 5.53 -15.01
CA LEU A 11 11.22 4.78 -13.99
C LEU A 11 11.74 3.44 -14.53
N ALA A 12 10.95 2.72 -15.30
CA ALA A 12 11.33 1.43 -15.88
C ALA A 12 12.56 1.49 -16.78
N LYS A 13 12.87 2.66 -17.40
CA LYS A 13 14.09 2.85 -18.22
C LYS A 13 15.37 2.63 -17.43
N TYR A 14 15.34 2.86 -16.13
CA TYR A 14 16.47 2.69 -15.22
C TYR A 14 16.51 1.31 -14.54
N LEU A 15 15.49 0.48 -14.80
CA LEU A 15 15.34 -0.85 -14.19
C LEU A 15 15.56 -1.91 -15.28
N ASN A 16 16.73 -2.51 -15.30
CA ASN A 16 17.15 -3.44 -16.35
C ASN A 16 16.16 -4.60 -16.53
N GLY A 17 15.64 -4.75 -17.76
CA GLY A 17 14.72 -5.81 -18.13
C GLY A 17 13.31 -5.68 -17.54
N ALA A 18 12.94 -4.50 -17.02
CA ALA A 18 11.60 -4.28 -16.47
C ALA A 18 10.53 -4.27 -17.58
N LYS A 19 9.40 -4.89 -17.30
CA LYS A 19 8.17 -4.82 -18.09
C LYS A 19 7.22 -3.83 -17.43
N VAL A 20 6.56 -2.99 -18.23
CA VAL A 20 5.52 -2.08 -17.73
C VAL A 20 4.15 -2.56 -18.18
N CYS A 21 3.22 -2.69 -17.22
CA CYS A 21 1.81 -2.90 -17.44
C CYS A 21 1.07 -1.60 -17.10
N GLU A 22 0.26 -1.09 -18.03
CA GLU A 22 -0.53 0.11 -17.78
C GLU A 22 -1.68 -0.17 -16.80
N LYS A 23 -2.31 -1.33 -16.97
CA LYS A 23 -3.44 -1.81 -16.16
C LYS A 23 -3.61 -3.32 -16.28
N ALA A 24 -4.41 -3.91 -15.40
CA ALA A 24 -4.65 -5.36 -15.38
C ALA A 24 -5.23 -5.92 -16.68
N SER A 25 -6.05 -5.16 -17.39
CA SER A 25 -6.68 -5.60 -18.64
C SER A 25 -5.75 -5.61 -19.86
N GLN A 26 -4.54 -5.09 -19.74
CA GLN A 26 -3.52 -5.17 -20.79
C GLN A 26 -3.09 -6.62 -20.99
N LYS A 27 -2.95 -7.04 -22.25
CA LYS A 27 -2.55 -8.42 -22.61
C LYS A 27 -1.26 -8.85 -21.87
N GLY A 28 -1.35 -9.97 -21.15
CA GLY A 28 -0.22 -10.53 -20.39
C GLY A 28 0.13 -9.76 -19.11
N CYS A 29 -0.77 -8.94 -18.58
CA CYS A 29 -0.59 -8.17 -17.36
C CYS A 29 -1.48 -8.61 -16.19
N SER A 30 -2.62 -9.26 -16.46
CA SER A 30 -3.60 -9.62 -15.42
C SER A 30 -3.02 -10.42 -14.26
N GLN A 31 -2.05 -11.29 -14.53
CA GLN A 31 -1.39 -12.13 -13.53
C GLN A 31 -0.58 -11.36 -12.48
N TYR A 32 -0.26 -10.10 -12.74
CA TYR A 32 0.47 -9.23 -11.82
C TYR A 32 -0.45 -8.38 -10.93
N TYR A 33 -1.76 -8.57 -11.03
CA TYR A 33 -2.77 -7.86 -10.24
C TYR A 33 -3.57 -8.88 -9.42
N TYR A 34 -2.94 -9.38 -8.38
CA TYR A 34 -3.42 -10.43 -7.48
C TYR A 34 -3.84 -9.85 -6.14
N ASP A 35 -4.53 -10.66 -5.36
CA ASP A 35 -4.99 -10.27 -4.04
C ASP A 35 -3.88 -10.43 -3.01
N ILE A 36 -3.80 -9.46 -2.09
CA ILE A 36 -2.88 -9.44 -0.96
C ILE A 36 -3.67 -9.58 0.33
N LYS A 37 -3.16 -10.36 1.26
CA LYS A 37 -3.68 -10.43 2.61
C LYS A 37 -3.15 -9.26 3.43
N TYR A 38 -4.01 -8.67 4.26
CA TYR A 38 -3.62 -7.64 5.21
C TYR A 38 -4.41 -7.79 6.51
N SER A 39 -3.82 -7.43 7.64
CA SER A 39 -4.51 -7.47 8.92
C SER A 39 -5.49 -6.30 9.05
N ARG A 40 -6.59 -6.51 9.78
CA ARG A 40 -7.49 -5.43 10.15
C ARG A 40 -6.97 -4.71 11.38
N PHE A 41 -6.85 -3.41 11.27
CA PHE A 41 -6.35 -2.55 12.34
C PHE A 41 -7.08 -2.74 13.69
N TYR A 42 -8.43 -2.89 13.65
CA TYR A 42 -9.25 -2.86 14.87
C TYR A 42 -9.59 -4.23 15.45
N THR A 43 -9.55 -5.27 14.67
CA THR A 43 -10.07 -6.57 15.08
C THR A 43 -9.02 -7.66 15.13
N GLY A 44 -7.79 -7.37 14.67
CA GLY A 44 -6.77 -8.39 14.47
C GLY A 44 -7.12 -9.44 13.41
N GLY A 45 -8.26 -9.25 12.72
CA GLY A 45 -8.69 -10.16 11.67
C GLY A 45 -7.90 -9.96 10.39
N THR A 46 -7.92 -10.97 9.52
CA THR A 46 -7.31 -10.91 8.20
C THR A 46 -8.33 -10.56 7.13
N ASN A 47 -7.99 -9.62 6.26
CA ASN A 47 -8.70 -9.34 5.03
C ASN A 47 -7.89 -9.79 3.82
N THR A 48 -8.59 -10.00 2.71
CA THR A 48 -7.97 -10.24 1.41
C THR A 48 -8.55 -9.24 0.42
N GLY A 49 -7.69 -8.61 -0.34
CA GLY A 49 -8.13 -7.65 -1.36
C GLY A 49 -6.95 -7.13 -2.16
N VAL A 50 -7.25 -6.43 -3.24
CA VAL A 50 -6.24 -5.72 -4.03
C VAL A 50 -5.97 -4.40 -3.34
N LEU A 51 -4.79 -4.25 -2.75
CA LEU A 51 -4.37 -3.00 -2.08
C LEU A 51 -4.13 -1.86 -3.06
N TRP A 52 -3.85 -2.21 -4.30
CA TRP A 52 -3.71 -1.28 -5.43
C TRP A 52 -4.79 -1.58 -6.46
N SER A 53 -5.42 -0.55 -6.96
CA SER A 53 -6.45 -0.70 -7.98
C SER A 53 -5.86 -1.32 -9.26
N ARG A 54 -6.64 -2.20 -9.89
CA ARG A 54 -6.31 -2.83 -11.18
C ARG A 54 -6.15 -1.83 -12.34
N VAL A 55 -6.42 -0.55 -12.10
CA VAL A 55 -6.26 0.53 -13.08
C VAL A 55 -4.91 1.26 -12.98
N TYR A 56 -4.15 1.04 -11.92
CA TYR A 56 -2.83 1.64 -11.77
C TYR A 56 -1.75 0.88 -12.54
N PRO A 57 -0.72 1.57 -13.02
CA PRO A 57 0.38 0.92 -13.71
C PRO A 57 1.26 0.11 -12.76
N ALA A 58 1.78 -1.00 -13.28
CA ALA A 58 2.74 -1.85 -12.60
C ALA A 58 4.05 -1.97 -13.38
N ILE A 59 5.16 -1.99 -12.65
CA ILE A 59 6.49 -2.30 -13.18
C ILE A 59 6.89 -3.67 -12.65
N ILE A 60 7.14 -4.61 -13.54
CA ILE A 60 7.51 -5.97 -13.21
C ILE A 60 9.01 -6.14 -13.46
N LEU A 61 9.75 -6.50 -12.43
CA LEU A 61 11.19 -6.74 -12.49
C LEU A 61 11.53 -8.16 -12.92
N ASN A 62 12.75 -8.36 -13.41
CA ASN A 62 13.21 -9.66 -13.94
C ASN A 62 13.04 -10.86 -12.99
N LYS A 63 13.10 -10.64 -11.69
CA LYS A 63 12.90 -11.71 -10.68
C LYS A 63 11.46 -11.87 -10.21
N GLY A 64 10.53 -11.13 -10.82
CA GLY A 64 9.10 -11.19 -10.53
C GLY A 64 8.61 -10.15 -9.51
N ALA A 65 9.50 -9.45 -8.83
CA ALA A 65 9.09 -8.34 -7.95
C ALA A 65 8.26 -7.31 -8.73
N THR A 66 7.23 -6.76 -8.10
CA THR A 66 6.27 -5.87 -8.75
C THR A 66 6.16 -4.56 -7.99
N LEU A 67 6.20 -3.46 -8.73
CA LEU A 67 6.01 -2.10 -8.21
C LEU A 67 4.73 -1.53 -8.82
N TYR A 68 3.87 -0.93 -8.02
CA TYR A 68 2.66 -0.25 -8.48
C TYR A 68 2.77 1.23 -8.19
N ILE A 69 2.55 2.05 -9.21
CA ILE A 69 2.68 3.50 -9.11
C ILE A 69 1.29 4.10 -8.95
N VAL A 70 1.04 4.66 -7.80
CA VAL A 70 -0.22 5.33 -7.46
C VAL A 70 0.04 6.82 -7.32
N GLN A 71 -0.61 7.63 -8.13
CA GLN A 71 -0.49 9.07 -8.10
C GLN A 71 -1.77 9.70 -7.53
N ASN A 72 -1.61 10.60 -6.58
CA ASN A 72 -2.68 11.47 -6.15
C ASN A 72 -2.80 12.65 -7.11
N ASN A 73 -4.03 12.94 -7.55
CA ASN A 73 -4.28 14.01 -8.52
C ASN A 73 -4.55 15.38 -7.85
N TYR A 74 -4.01 15.59 -6.66
CA TYR A 74 -4.15 16.86 -5.96
C TYR A 74 -3.13 17.88 -6.46
N PRO A 75 -3.53 19.12 -6.77
CA PRO A 75 -2.60 20.19 -7.10
C PRO A 75 -1.56 20.36 -6.00
N ASP A 76 -0.27 20.45 -6.38
CA ASP A 76 0.84 20.57 -5.42
C ASP A 76 0.88 19.49 -4.31
N CYS A 77 0.28 18.32 -4.57
CA CYS A 77 0.14 17.23 -3.60
C CYS A 77 -0.64 17.64 -2.34
N TYR A 78 -1.47 18.68 -2.43
CA TYR A 78 -2.21 19.22 -1.32
C TYR A 78 -3.71 18.99 -1.48
N ALA A 79 -4.36 18.47 -0.44
CA ALA A 79 -5.81 18.46 -0.34
C ALA A 79 -6.25 18.59 1.11
N GLU A 80 -7.31 19.36 1.33
CA GLU A 80 -8.06 19.34 2.56
C GLU A 80 -8.96 18.12 2.56
N THR A 81 -8.93 17.37 3.63
CA THR A 81 -9.66 16.10 3.81
C THR A 81 -10.28 16.07 5.20
N THR A 82 -10.92 14.97 5.51
CA THR A 82 -11.39 14.70 6.87
C THR A 82 -11.03 13.26 7.25
N TYR A 83 -10.95 12.99 8.56
CA TYR A 83 -10.78 11.64 9.07
C TYR A 83 -11.69 11.37 10.26
N GLU A 84 -12.08 10.13 10.43
CA GLU A 84 -12.82 9.68 11.62
C GLU A 84 -11.88 9.63 12.83
N LYS A 85 -12.28 10.24 13.93
CA LYS A 85 -11.54 10.15 15.18
C LYS A 85 -11.69 8.75 15.78
N HIS A 86 -10.55 8.13 16.14
CA HIS A 86 -10.50 6.80 16.73
C HIS A 86 -9.81 6.84 18.10
N ASP A 87 -10.18 5.88 18.96
CA ASP A 87 -9.50 5.64 20.24
C ASP A 87 -8.17 4.86 20.02
N GLU A 88 -7.44 4.60 21.10
CA GLU A 88 -6.18 3.84 21.05
C GLU A 88 -6.33 2.40 20.55
N ALA A 89 -7.53 1.82 20.66
CA ALA A 89 -7.86 0.52 20.11
C ALA A 89 -8.34 0.61 18.65
N GLY A 90 -8.37 1.83 18.08
CA GLY A 90 -8.77 2.08 16.71
C GLY A 90 -10.28 2.04 16.46
N ARG A 91 -11.10 2.13 17.50
CA ARG A 91 -12.55 2.18 17.36
C ARG A 91 -13.01 3.63 17.14
N PRO A 92 -14.01 3.87 16.28
CA PRO A 92 -14.56 5.20 16.08
C PRO A 92 -15.05 5.80 17.42
N ILE A 93 -14.67 7.05 17.68
CA ILE A 93 -15.22 7.81 18.82
C ILE A 93 -16.50 8.46 18.34
N LEU A 94 -17.58 8.30 19.11
CA LEU A 94 -18.88 8.86 18.82
C LEU A 94 -19.13 10.14 19.65
N ASP A 95 -19.95 11.03 19.12
CA ASP A 95 -20.48 12.17 19.85
C ASP A 95 -21.65 11.78 20.78
N GLU A 96 -22.21 12.74 21.49
CA GLU A 96 -23.36 12.55 22.42
C GLU A 96 -24.61 11.98 21.73
N ASN A 97 -24.71 12.12 20.40
CA ASN A 97 -25.84 11.65 19.58
C ASN A 97 -25.56 10.29 18.90
N GLY A 98 -24.38 9.70 19.15
CA GLY A 98 -23.96 8.45 18.56
C GLY A 98 -23.38 8.56 17.14
N ASN A 99 -23.09 9.78 16.66
CA ASN A 99 -22.45 9.97 15.36
C ASN A 99 -20.94 9.92 15.49
N LYS A 100 -20.27 9.49 14.42
CA LYS A 100 -18.81 9.50 14.35
C LYS A 100 -18.26 10.92 14.37
N ILE A 101 -17.26 11.18 15.20
CA ILE A 101 -16.57 12.46 15.21
C ILE A 101 -15.64 12.53 14.00
N ILE A 102 -15.89 13.50 13.12
CA ILE A 102 -15.10 13.78 11.92
C ILE A 102 -14.24 15.01 12.17
N LEU A 103 -12.94 14.87 11.97
CA LEU A 103 -11.98 15.95 12.17
C LEU A 103 -11.38 16.40 10.82
N PRO A 104 -11.09 17.70 10.65
CA PRO A 104 -10.38 18.18 9.48
C PRO A 104 -8.94 17.63 9.45
N ALA A 105 -8.45 17.37 8.25
CA ALA A 105 -7.08 16.94 8.01
C ALA A 105 -6.54 17.57 6.72
N VAL A 106 -5.24 17.55 6.55
CA VAL A 106 -4.56 17.95 5.33
C VAL A 106 -3.71 16.79 4.86
N THR A 107 -3.90 16.37 3.62
CA THR A 107 -2.94 15.47 2.96
C THR A 107 -1.92 16.28 2.16
N ARG A 108 -0.65 15.85 2.21
CA ARG A 108 0.47 16.41 1.43
C ARG A 108 1.18 15.33 0.62
N ILE A 109 0.46 14.27 0.28
CA ILE A 109 1.00 13.08 -0.37
C ILE A 109 0.77 13.19 -1.88
N CYS A 110 1.85 13.15 -2.65
CA CYS A 110 1.83 13.15 -4.11
C CYS A 110 1.41 11.78 -4.68
N GLY A 111 1.76 10.72 -3.97
CA GLY A 111 1.46 9.37 -4.39
C GLY A 111 2.11 8.31 -3.52
N TYR A 112 1.97 7.08 -3.98
CA TYR A 112 2.52 5.91 -3.32
C TYR A 112 3.21 5.00 -4.34
N VAL A 113 4.24 4.30 -3.90
CA VAL A 113 4.77 3.14 -4.61
C VAL A 113 4.53 1.93 -3.70
N TYR A 114 3.60 1.09 -4.08
CA TYR A 114 3.44 -0.23 -3.49
C TYR A 114 4.41 -1.18 -4.16
N PHE A 115 4.98 -2.09 -3.40
CA PHE A 115 5.87 -3.10 -3.97
C PHE A 115 5.68 -4.44 -3.27
N ASP A 116 5.89 -5.49 -4.04
CA ASP A 116 5.91 -6.86 -3.61
C ASP A 116 7.20 -7.48 -4.11
N VAL A 117 8.01 -8.01 -3.18
CA VAL A 117 9.39 -8.41 -3.48
C VAL A 117 9.49 -9.72 -4.25
N ASN A 118 8.46 -10.54 -4.23
CA ASN A 118 8.39 -11.83 -4.93
C ASN A 118 7.26 -11.91 -5.97
N GLY A 119 6.45 -10.84 -6.10
CA GLY A 119 5.33 -10.73 -7.02
C GLY A 119 4.20 -11.71 -6.69
N PRO A 120 3.56 -12.35 -7.68
CA PRO A 120 2.40 -13.21 -7.44
C PRO A 120 2.71 -14.50 -6.68
N LYS A 121 3.96 -14.73 -6.30
CA LYS A 121 4.33 -15.88 -5.47
C LYS A 121 3.91 -15.63 -4.03
N ARG A 122 3.37 -16.67 -3.39
CA ARG A 122 2.97 -16.59 -1.98
C ARG A 122 4.17 -16.27 -1.08
N PRO A 123 3.95 -15.64 0.08
CA PRO A 123 2.66 -15.57 0.80
C PRO A 123 1.69 -14.47 0.36
N ASN A 124 2.09 -13.43 -0.38
CA ASN A 124 1.28 -12.27 -0.76
C ASN A 124 0.62 -11.62 0.47
N ARG A 125 1.43 -11.21 1.42
CA ARG A 125 1.00 -10.59 2.67
C ARG A 125 1.59 -9.21 2.81
N PHE A 126 0.73 -8.26 3.10
CA PHE A 126 1.15 -6.91 3.37
C PHE A 126 1.94 -6.85 4.67
N GLY A 127 3.15 -6.28 4.60
CA GLY A 127 4.09 -6.26 5.71
C GLY A 127 5.02 -7.48 5.81
N TYR A 128 4.84 -8.47 4.95
CA TYR A 128 5.70 -9.65 4.87
C TYR A 128 6.55 -9.65 3.58
N ASP A 129 5.89 -9.60 2.44
CA ASP A 129 6.51 -9.50 1.11
C ASP A 129 5.99 -8.30 0.31
N ALA A 130 4.88 -7.70 0.74
CA ALA A 130 4.31 -6.50 0.16
C ALA A 130 4.34 -5.31 1.13
N TYR A 131 4.73 -4.13 0.61
CA TYR A 131 4.92 -2.91 1.37
C TYR A 131 4.54 -1.70 0.52
N TYR A 132 4.59 -0.51 1.10
CA TYR A 132 4.54 0.72 0.33
C TYR A 132 5.41 1.83 0.94
N ILE A 133 5.82 2.74 0.08
CA ILE A 133 6.37 4.03 0.44
C ILE A 133 5.40 5.12 0.01
N GLN A 134 5.34 6.20 0.77
CA GLN A 134 4.62 7.40 0.39
C GLN A 134 5.59 8.48 -0.07
N ILE A 135 5.14 9.26 -1.04
CA ILE A 135 5.90 10.33 -1.67
C ILE A 135 5.17 11.63 -1.42
N SER A 136 5.80 12.53 -0.72
CA SER A 136 5.37 13.92 -0.57
C SER A 136 6.23 14.83 -1.46
N LYS A 137 5.96 16.13 -1.43
CA LYS A 137 6.68 17.10 -2.25
C LYS A 137 8.19 17.15 -1.95
N ASP A 138 8.56 16.93 -0.71
CA ASP A 138 9.89 17.14 -0.13
C ASP A 138 10.54 15.88 0.42
N LYS A 139 9.81 14.77 0.52
CA LYS A 139 10.36 13.54 1.09
C LYS A 139 9.70 12.28 0.57
N VAL A 140 10.43 11.19 0.70
CA VAL A 140 9.95 9.83 0.52
C VAL A 140 10.06 9.12 1.87
N GLU A 141 8.99 8.52 2.32
CA GLU A 141 8.89 7.89 3.63
C GLU A 141 8.34 6.46 3.51
N PRO A 142 8.73 5.56 4.44
CA PRO A 142 8.00 4.32 4.62
C PRO A 142 6.52 4.61 4.86
N GLY A 143 5.64 3.87 4.20
CA GLY A 143 4.22 4.02 4.41
C GLY A 143 3.83 3.65 5.84
N ILE A 144 2.98 4.46 6.45
CA ILE A 144 2.32 4.10 7.70
C ILE A 144 1.35 2.97 7.38
N GLN A 145 1.48 1.85 8.08
CA GLN A 145 0.73 0.62 7.80
C GLN A 145 -0.48 0.50 8.73
N PRO A 146 -1.61 1.19 8.48
CA PRO A 146 -2.78 1.06 9.34
C PRO A 146 -3.35 -0.37 9.34
N TYR A 147 -2.99 -1.16 8.33
CA TYR A 147 -3.43 -2.55 8.17
C TYR A 147 -2.54 -3.57 8.91
N LEU A 148 -1.42 -3.14 9.47
CA LEU A 148 -0.50 -3.96 10.25
C LEU A 148 -0.56 -3.62 11.75
N GLY A 149 -1.59 -2.89 12.15
CA GLY A 149 -1.86 -2.65 13.56
C GLY A 149 -0.85 -1.76 14.28
N ARG A 150 -0.42 -0.65 13.73
CA ARG A 150 0.35 0.44 14.35
C ARG A 150 1.79 0.61 13.88
N GLU A 151 2.34 -0.34 13.11
CA GLU A 151 3.78 -0.30 12.93
C GLU A 151 4.16 0.14 11.52
N SER A 152 5.20 0.94 11.44
CA SER A 152 5.74 1.44 10.19
C SER A 152 6.60 0.38 9.51
N LEU A 153 6.77 0.49 8.20
CA LEU A 153 7.75 -0.31 7.47
C LEU A 153 9.15 -0.21 8.11
N GLU A 154 9.50 0.93 8.69
CA GLU A 154 10.77 1.13 9.39
C GLU A 154 10.91 0.20 10.61
N ASN A 155 9.89 0.08 11.44
CA ASN A 155 9.89 -0.82 12.59
C ASN A 155 10.00 -2.28 12.18
N ILE A 156 9.33 -2.65 11.10
CA ILE A 156 9.40 -3.99 10.53
C ILE A 156 10.82 -4.30 10.04
N LEU A 157 11.39 -3.44 9.22
CA LEU A 157 12.75 -3.62 8.68
C LEU A 157 13.82 -3.61 9.76
N SER A 158 13.60 -2.89 10.85
CA SER A 158 14.50 -2.87 12.00
C SER A 158 14.29 -4.01 13.00
N GLY A 159 13.30 -4.88 12.76
CA GLY A 159 12.98 -6.00 13.66
C GLY A 159 12.34 -5.59 14.98
N LYS A 160 11.86 -4.35 15.10
CA LYS A 160 11.18 -3.85 16.29
C LYS A 160 9.73 -4.27 16.38
N ASP A 161 9.16 -4.75 15.29
CA ASP A 161 7.77 -5.17 15.22
C ASP A 161 7.62 -6.60 14.71
N ASN A 162 6.61 -7.27 15.23
CA ASN A 162 6.20 -8.60 14.80
C ASN A 162 4.86 -8.50 14.09
N PHE A 163 4.78 -9.09 12.88
CA PHE A 163 3.52 -9.18 12.16
C PHE A 163 2.49 -10.01 12.91
N ILE A 164 1.32 -9.45 13.12
CA ILE A 164 0.19 -10.17 13.70
C ILE A 164 -0.88 -10.34 12.62
N PHE A 165 -0.79 -11.43 11.87
CA PHE A 165 -1.92 -11.93 11.12
C PHE A 165 -2.61 -12.99 11.98
N SER A 166 -3.91 -12.88 12.18
CA SER A 166 -4.68 -13.82 13.02
C SER A 166 -4.66 -15.27 12.50
N ASP A 167 -4.37 -15.45 11.22
CA ASP A 167 -4.23 -16.74 10.55
C ASP A 167 -2.77 -17.10 10.22
N TYR A 168 -1.82 -16.35 10.76
CA TYR A 168 -0.41 -16.59 10.51
C TYR A 168 0.20 -17.53 11.54
N THR A 169 0.73 -18.65 11.07
CA THR A 169 1.61 -19.54 11.84
C THR A 169 2.98 -19.50 11.20
N VAL A 170 4.01 -19.17 11.97
CA VAL A 170 5.40 -19.14 11.49
C VAL A 170 5.76 -20.47 10.86
N GLY A 171 6.24 -20.46 9.61
CA GLY A 171 6.59 -21.65 8.85
C GLY A 171 5.44 -22.33 8.10
N SER A 172 4.23 -21.82 8.15
CA SER A 172 3.08 -22.34 7.38
C SER A 172 3.12 -21.98 5.88
N GLU A 173 4.12 -21.28 5.45
CA GLU A 173 4.28 -20.71 4.11
C GLU A 173 5.14 -21.57 3.17
N LYS A 174 5.34 -22.82 3.52
CA LYS A 174 6.10 -23.76 2.70
C LYS A 174 5.29 -24.29 1.53
#